data_d9945963db6505a482491e9717a80ba6
#
_entry.id   d9945963db6505a482491e9717a80ba6
#
_cell.length_a   1.000
_cell.length_b   1.000
_cell.length_c   1.000
_cell.angle_alpha   90.00
_cell.angle_beta   90.00
_cell.angle_gamma   90.00
#
_symmetry.space_group_name_H-M   'P 1'
#
loop_
_entity.id
_entity.type
_entity.pdbx_description
1 polymer ?
#
loop_
_entity_poly.entity_id
_entity_poly.type
_entity_poly.pdbx_seq_one_letter_code
_entity_poly.pdbx_strand_id
1 'polypeptide(L)'
;MIRSNTNRKGEIAVQRAILRALELGLNVCRPCIEGTRYDLAIERTTGRLERVQVKYCDHQPGRDGTYQLSLTRHCGGRARRVYGYGRTEIDAVVGYLASHDCLVWLPAALWEGRTRIALRTHPARNGQRHGIHMAHDYRW
;
A
#
# COMPACT_ATOMS: atom_id res chain seq x y z
N MET A 1 10.56 25.93 -1.32
CA MET A 1 10.46 25.06 -0.11
C MET A 1 10.12 23.65 -0.55
N ILE A 2 11.01 22.72 -0.36
CA ILE A 2 10.77 21.31 -0.68
C ILE A 2 9.81 20.76 0.38
N ARG A 3 8.55 20.67 0.02
CA ARG A 3 7.54 20.04 0.89
C ARG A 3 7.90 18.59 1.17
N SER A 4 7.74 18.23 2.37
CA SER A 4 8.14 17.04 3.11
C SER A 4 8.54 15.83 2.26
N ASN A 5 9.60 15.16 2.69
CA ASN A 5 10.08 13.86 2.20
C ASN A 5 8.93 12.81 2.05
N THR A 6 7.85 12.95 2.81
CA THR A 6 6.67 12.09 2.79
C THR A 6 5.89 12.14 1.47
N ASN A 7 5.64 13.34 0.93
CA ASN A 7 4.92 13.46 -0.35
C ASN A 7 5.73 12.87 -1.51
N ARG A 8 7.06 13.09 -1.49
CA ARG A 8 7.96 12.52 -2.49
C ARG A 8 8.00 11.00 -2.41
N LYS A 9 8.08 10.43 -1.21
CA LYS A 9 8.03 8.98 -1.00
C LYS A 9 6.72 8.39 -1.51
N GLY A 10 5.59 9.01 -1.19
CA GLY A 10 4.29 8.61 -1.70
C GLY A 10 4.24 8.58 -3.23
N GLU A 11 4.73 9.64 -3.89
CA GLU A 11 4.76 9.70 -5.34
C GLU A 11 5.71 8.64 -5.94
N ILE A 12 6.85 8.37 -5.34
CA ILE A 12 7.75 7.28 -5.77
C ILE A 12 7.02 5.95 -5.75
N ALA A 13 6.28 5.64 -4.68
CA ALA A 13 5.52 4.41 -4.59
C ALA A 13 4.45 4.30 -5.69
N VAL A 14 3.74 5.40 -5.96
CA VAL A 14 2.73 5.47 -7.03
C VAL A 14 3.37 5.22 -8.39
N GLN A 15 4.50 5.85 -8.70
CA GLN A 15 5.21 5.65 -9.96
C GLN A 15 5.73 4.21 -10.12
N ARG A 16 6.19 3.58 -9.04
CA ARG A 16 6.59 2.17 -9.05
C ARG A 16 5.40 1.26 -9.35
N ALA A 17 4.24 1.54 -8.77
CA ALA A 17 3.01 0.79 -9.03
C ALA A 17 2.53 0.96 -10.48
N ILE A 18 2.60 2.17 -11.04
CA ILE A 18 2.28 2.45 -12.43
C ILE A 18 3.21 1.65 -13.36
N LEU A 19 4.51 1.73 -13.14
CA LEU A 19 5.48 1.00 -13.95
C LEU A 19 5.20 -0.50 -13.93
N ARG A 20 4.96 -1.06 -12.76
CA ARG A 20 4.65 -2.49 -12.62
C ARG A 20 3.38 -2.89 -13.37
N ALA A 21 2.32 -2.09 -13.25
CA ALA A 21 1.08 -2.36 -13.99
C ALA A 21 1.31 -2.36 -15.50
N LEU A 22 2.08 -1.40 -16.01
CA LEU A 22 2.44 -1.32 -17.45
C LEU A 22 3.29 -2.51 -17.89
N GLU A 23 4.25 -2.95 -17.10
CA GLU A 23 5.06 -4.15 -17.37
C GLU A 23 4.19 -5.41 -17.46
N LEU A 24 3.10 -5.46 -16.70
CA LEU A 24 2.12 -6.54 -16.74
C LEU A 24 1.08 -6.39 -17.89
N GLY A 25 1.20 -5.36 -18.71
CA GLY A 25 0.27 -5.08 -19.81
C GLY A 25 -1.10 -4.55 -19.36
N LEU A 26 -1.18 -3.98 -18.16
CA LEU A 26 -2.40 -3.42 -17.60
C LEU A 26 -2.50 -1.91 -17.87
N ASN A 27 -3.71 -1.41 -18.06
CA ASN A 27 -3.95 0.03 -18.13
C ASN A 27 -4.06 0.63 -16.74
N VAL A 28 -3.61 1.88 -16.62
CA VAL A 28 -3.65 2.62 -15.34
C VAL A 28 -4.31 3.97 -15.56
N CYS A 29 -5.23 4.30 -14.66
CA CYS A 29 -5.85 5.63 -14.59
C CYS A 29 -5.50 6.29 -13.26
N ARG A 30 -5.27 7.60 -13.29
CA ARG A 30 -5.10 8.42 -12.08
C ARG A 30 -6.31 9.33 -11.90
N PRO A 31 -6.73 9.57 -10.62
CA PRO A 31 -7.70 10.61 -10.33
C PRO A 31 -7.18 11.99 -10.75
N CYS A 32 -8.06 12.84 -11.29
CA CYS A 32 -7.70 14.19 -11.72
C CYS A 32 -7.47 15.15 -10.54
N ILE A 33 -8.02 14.84 -9.36
CA ILE A 33 -7.93 15.68 -8.17
C ILE A 33 -7.28 14.94 -7.02
N GLU A 34 -6.58 15.68 -6.17
CA GLU A 34 -6.01 15.16 -4.93
C GLU A 34 -7.11 14.85 -3.89
N GLY A 35 -6.79 14.00 -2.92
CA GLY A 35 -7.67 13.68 -1.80
C GLY A 35 -8.74 12.63 -2.12
N THR A 36 -8.67 11.97 -3.27
CA THR A 36 -9.48 10.79 -3.57
C THR A 36 -9.11 9.62 -2.68
N ARG A 37 -10.00 8.64 -2.56
CA ARG A 37 -9.81 7.48 -1.67
C ARG A 37 -8.82 6.47 -2.20
N TYR A 38 -8.51 6.53 -3.48
CA TYR A 38 -7.56 5.67 -4.16
C TYR A 38 -6.56 6.52 -4.95
N ASP A 39 -5.37 5.99 -5.15
CA ASP A 39 -4.31 6.67 -5.90
C ASP A 39 -4.32 6.30 -7.38
N LEU A 40 -4.75 5.08 -7.69
CA LEU A 40 -4.80 4.52 -9.05
C LEU A 40 -6.07 3.69 -9.24
N ALA A 41 -6.59 3.68 -10.47
CA ALA A 41 -7.49 2.64 -10.94
C ALA A 41 -6.76 1.79 -11.99
N ILE A 42 -6.69 0.49 -11.75
CA ILE A 42 -6.00 -0.47 -12.65
C ILE A 42 -7.06 -1.28 -13.39
N GLU A 43 -7.01 -1.24 -14.70
CA GLU A 43 -7.88 -2.02 -15.56
C GLU A 43 -7.25 -3.37 -15.84
N ARG A 44 -7.94 -4.42 -15.42
CA ARG A 44 -7.57 -5.79 -15.71
C ARG A 44 -7.90 -6.16 -17.15
N THR A 45 -7.29 -7.23 -17.66
CA THR A 45 -7.54 -7.75 -19.01
C THR A 45 -9.01 -8.08 -19.28
N THR A 46 -9.79 -8.30 -18.23
CA THR A 46 -11.25 -8.50 -18.32
C THR A 46 -12.06 -7.21 -18.48
N GLY A 47 -11.39 -6.04 -18.44
CA GLY A 47 -12.03 -4.73 -18.43
C GLY A 47 -12.49 -4.26 -17.05
N ARG A 48 -12.30 -5.06 -16.01
CA ARG A 48 -12.60 -4.67 -14.62
C ARG A 48 -11.60 -3.63 -14.13
N LEU A 49 -12.12 -2.54 -13.57
CA LEU A 49 -11.33 -1.52 -12.89
C LEU A 49 -11.22 -1.85 -11.40
N GLU A 50 -10.01 -1.84 -10.89
CA GLU A 50 -9.71 -1.99 -9.46
C GLU A 50 -9.11 -0.70 -8.91
N ARG A 51 -9.74 -0.15 -7.88
CA ARG A 51 -9.29 1.06 -7.17
C ARG A 51 -8.20 0.66 -6.18
N VAL A 52 -7.05 1.28 -6.30
CA VAL A 52 -5.86 0.88 -5.55
C VAL A 52 -5.33 2.05 -4.73
N GLN A 53 -5.16 1.82 -3.45
CA GLN A 53 -4.40 2.71 -2.57
C GLN A 53 -2.95 2.26 -2.55
N VAL A 54 -2.03 3.18 -2.80
CA VAL A 54 -0.59 2.87 -2.80
C VAL A 54 0.07 3.43 -1.55
N LYS A 55 0.95 2.64 -0.93
CA LYS A 55 1.68 3.01 0.28
C LYS A 55 3.18 2.80 0.10
N TYR A 56 3.95 3.81 0.47
CA TYR A 56 5.39 3.68 0.63
C TYR A 56 5.70 3.05 1.99
N CYS A 57 6.48 1.99 2.00
CA CYS A 57 6.79 1.26 3.21
C CYS A 57 8.28 1.38 3.51
N ASP A 58 8.57 2.08 4.60
CA ASP A 58 9.91 2.11 5.16
C ASP A 58 10.14 0.88 6.05
N HIS A 59 11.39 0.48 6.12
CA HIS A 59 11.85 -0.47 7.11
C HIS A 59 11.63 0.06 8.53
N GLN A 60 11.10 -0.77 9.41
CA GLN A 60 10.84 -0.33 10.77
C GLN A 60 12.15 -0.28 11.57
N PRO A 61 12.52 0.89 12.16
CA PRO A 61 13.75 1.01 12.94
C PRO A 61 13.81 -0.02 14.08
N GLY A 62 14.94 -0.71 14.24
CA GLY A 62 15.17 -1.71 15.27
C GLY A 62 14.42 -3.02 15.09
N ARG A 63 13.67 -3.18 14.00
CA ARG A 63 12.97 -4.43 13.66
C ARG A 63 13.37 -4.88 12.25
N ASP A 64 14.49 -5.56 12.21
CA ASP A 64 15.01 -6.08 10.96
C ASP A 64 14.01 -6.99 10.24
N GLY A 65 13.85 -6.79 8.95
CA GLY A 65 12.93 -7.54 8.10
C GLY A 65 11.44 -7.26 8.32
N THR A 66 11.05 -6.23 9.07
CA THR A 66 9.65 -5.87 9.29
C THR A 66 9.31 -4.53 8.64
N TYR A 67 8.25 -4.51 7.85
CA TYR A 67 7.66 -3.32 7.25
C TYR A 67 6.29 -3.07 7.83
N GLN A 68 6.01 -1.84 8.21
CA GLN A 68 4.70 -1.44 8.69
C GLN A 68 4.04 -0.51 7.68
N LEU A 69 2.83 -0.86 7.24
CA LEU A 69 2.00 -0.03 6.39
C LEU A 69 0.96 0.67 7.26
N SER A 70 0.91 1.99 7.18
CA SER A 70 -0.20 2.75 7.73
C SER A 70 -1.38 2.68 6.77
N LEU A 71 -2.51 2.24 7.28
CA LEU A 71 -3.78 2.15 6.55
C LEU A 71 -4.75 3.25 7.01
N THR A 72 -4.25 4.24 7.71
CA THR A 72 -5.07 5.31 8.25
C THR A 72 -5.33 6.38 7.23
N ARG A 73 -6.53 6.89 7.28
CA ARG A 73 -6.99 8.03 6.53
C ARG A 73 -7.22 9.19 7.50
N HIS A 74 -6.61 10.32 7.21
CA HIS A 74 -6.84 11.55 7.97
C HIS A 74 -7.97 12.34 7.30
N CYS A 75 -9.12 12.42 7.94
CA CYS A 75 -10.14 13.41 7.58
C CYS A 75 -9.82 14.71 8.30
N GLY A 76 -9.58 15.76 7.54
CA GLY A 76 -9.28 17.09 8.08
C GLY A 76 -10.43 17.62 8.95
N GLY A 77 -10.10 18.32 10.04
CA GLY A 77 -11.01 18.94 10.98
C GLY A 77 -10.46 18.91 12.41
N ARG A 78 -11.10 19.63 13.32
CA ARG A 78 -10.69 19.71 14.74
C ARG A 78 -10.70 18.36 15.48
N ALA A 79 -11.45 17.36 15.00
CA ALA A 79 -11.40 15.99 15.48
C ALA A 79 -10.76 15.13 14.40
N ARG A 80 -9.46 14.84 14.52
CA ARG A 80 -8.76 13.86 13.65
C ARG A 80 -9.35 12.48 13.93
N ARG A 81 -10.31 12.08 13.12
CA ARG A 81 -10.79 10.70 13.12
C ARG A 81 -9.90 9.87 12.21
N VAL A 82 -9.40 8.78 12.75
CA VAL A 82 -8.57 7.81 12.03
C VAL A 82 -9.47 6.65 11.60
N TYR A 83 -9.61 6.46 10.30
CA TYR A 83 -10.40 5.37 9.73
C TYR A 83 -9.50 4.44 8.93
N GLY A 84 -9.79 3.15 9.00
CA GLY A 84 -9.30 2.19 8.03
C GLY A 84 -10.08 2.32 6.71
N TYR A 85 -9.56 1.69 5.66
CA TYR A 85 -10.25 1.60 4.36
C TYR A 85 -11.29 0.49 4.37
N GLY A 86 -12.41 0.72 3.68
CA GLY A 86 -13.43 -0.29 3.42
C GLY A 86 -13.46 -0.70 1.95
N ARG A 87 -14.04 -1.87 1.68
CA ARG A 87 -14.20 -2.39 0.30
C ARG A 87 -15.07 -1.52 -0.60
N THR A 88 -15.90 -0.66 -0.03
CA THR A 88 -16.69 0.33 -0.79
C THR A 88 -15.83 1.46 -1.33
N GLU A 89 -14.64 1.65 -0.78
CA GLU A 89 -13.73 2.74 -1.10
C GLU A 89 -12.61 2.32 -2.05
N ILE A 90 -11.98 1.17 -1.75
CA ILE A 90 -10.87 0.61 -2.52
C ILE A 90 -11.03 -0.90 -2.69
N ASP A 91 -10.36 -1.44 -3.69
CA ASP A 91 -10.37 -2.87 -3.99
C ASP A 91 -9.08 -3.56 -3.55
N ALA A 92 -7.98 -2.83 -3.49
CA ALA A 92 -6.68 -3.34 -3.05
C ALA A 92 -5.80 -2.26 -2.44
N VAL A 93 -4.82 -2.70 -1.67
CA VAL A 93 -3.69 -1.89 -1.21
C VAL A 93 -2.42 -2.44 -1.84
N VAL A 94 -1.63 -1.54 -2.44
CA VAL A 94 -0.29 -1.87 -2.95
C VAL A 94 0.74 -1.23 -2.03
N GLY A 95 1.67 -2.02 -1.52
CA GLY A 95 2.81 -1.55 -0.74
C GLY A 95 4.09 -1.56 -1.57
N TYR A 96 4.85 -0.48 -1.54
CA TYR A 96 6.21 -0.44 -2.07
C TYR A 96 7.22 -0.57 -0.93
N LEU A 97 7.89 -1.72 -0.88
CA LEU A 97 8.92 -2.02 0.11
C LEU A 97 10.26 -1.48 -0.40
N ALA A 98 10.56 -0.23 -0.04
CA ALA A 98 11.62 0.54 -0.68
C ALA A 98 13.02 -0.09 -0.55
N SER A 99 13.37 -0.65 0.62
CA SER A 99 14.68 -1.27 0.84
C SER A 99 14.90 -2.55 0.02
N HIS A 100 13.83 -3.19 -0.43
CA HIS A 100 13.86 -4.41 -1.26
C HIS A 100 13.47 -4.14 -2.72
N ASP A 101 13.15 -2.90 -3.05
CA ASP A 101 12.66 -2.49 -4.37
C ASP A 101 11.59 -3.45 -4.93
N CYS A 102 10.62 -3.80 -4.11
CA CYS A 102 9.55 -4.69 -4.50
C CYS A 102 8.17 -4.16 -4.12
N LEU A 103 7.18 -4.60 -4.88
CA LEU A 103 5.78 -4.28 -4.67
C LEU A 103 5.04 -5.51 -4.14
N VAL A 104 4.08 -5.25 -3.27
CA VAL A 104 3.15 -6.26 -2.75
C VAL A 104 1.72 -5.84 -3.04
N TRP A 105 0.89 -6.79 -3.44
CA TRP A 105 -0.55 -6.60 -3.65
C TRP A 105 -1.30 -7.24 -2.49
N LEU A 106 -1.94 -6.42 -1.67
CA LEU A 106 -2.60 -6.87 -0.44
C LEU A 106 -4.11 -7.01 -0.66
N PRO A 107 -4.66 -8.22 -0.48
CA PRO A 107 -6.08 -8.46 -0.60
C PRO A 107 -6.86 -7.86 0.58
N ALA A 108 -8.15 -7.64 0.39
CA ALA A 108 -9.04 -7.01 1.37
C ALA A 108 -9.02 -7.69 2.75
N ALA A 109 -8.84 -8.99 2.80
CA ALA A 109 -8.76 -9.75 4.05
C ALA A 109 -7.64 -9.24 4.99
N LEU A 110 -6.58 -8.62 4.43
CA LEU A 110 -5.47 -8.11 5.22
C LEU A 110 -5.66 -6.67 5.68
N TRP A 111 -6.39 -5.85 4.97
CA TRP A 111 -6.44 -4.42 5.25
C TRP A 111 -7.82 -3.89 5.65
N GLU A 112 -8.91 -4.60 5.34
CA GLU A 112 -10.25 -4.09 5.60
C GLU A 112 -10.49 -3.79 7.09
N GLY A 113 -10.87 -2.56 7.39
CA GLY A 113 -11.15 -2.09 8.75
C GLY A 113 -9.94 -1.98 9.67
N ARG A 114 -8.73 -2.22 9.14
CA ARG A 114 -7.48 -2.12 9.93
C ARG A 114 -6.82 -0.77 9.72
N THR A 115 -6.11 -0.31 10.73
CA THR A 115 -5.35 0.95 10.69
C THR A 115 -3.88 0.75 10.32
N ARG A 116 -3.40 -0.49 10.40
CA ARG A 116 -2.00 -0.85 10.05
C ARG A 116 -1.86 -2.34 9.77
N ILE A 117 -0.87 -2.67 8.95
CA ILE A 117 -0.42 -4.03 8.67
C ILE A 117 1.09 -4.09 8.84
N ALA A 118 1.57 -5.20 9.40
CA ALA A 118 2.99 -5.53 9.40
C ALA A 118 3.26 -6.66 8.39
N LEU A 119 4.25 -6.44 7.52
CA LEU A 119 4.78 -7.45 6.60
C LEU A 119 6.21 -7.81 7.00
N ARG A 120 6.57 -9.06 6.86
CA ARG A 120 7.92 -9.54 7.13
C ARG A 120 8.59 -10.04 5.86
N THR A 121 9.87 -9.75 5.76
CA THR A 121 10.75 -10.31 4.70
C THR A 121 11.56 -11.51 5.21
N HIS A 122 11.62 -11.70 6.53
CA HIS A 122 12.31 -12.80 7.20
C HIS A 122 11.39 -13.42 8.25
N PRO A 123 11.56 -14.73 8.56
CA PRO A 123 10.82 -15.37 9.64
C PRO A 123 11.01 -14.67 10.98
N ALA A 124 10.02 -14.75 11.86
CA ALA A 124 10.13 -14.23 13.21
C ALA A 124 11.21 -15.00 14.01
N ARG A 125 12.02 -14.27 14.77
CA ARG A 125 13.12 -14.87 15.56
C ARG A 125 12.64 -15.89 16.60
N ASN A 126 11.44 -15.70 17.12
CA ASN A 126 10.82 -16.62 18.11
C ASN A 126 10.09 -17.81 17.47
N GLY A 127 10.21 -18.01 16.15
CA GLY A 127 9.51 -19.08 15.44
C GLY A 127 8.00 -18.90 15.28
N GLN A 128 7.45 -17.74 15.65
CA GLN A 128 6.04 -17.45 15.48
C GLN A 128 5.67 -17.46 13.98
N ARG A 129 4.63 -18.22 13.65
CA ARG A 129 4.08 -18.29 12.29
C ARG A 129 2.66 -17.74 12.21
N HIS A 130 1.91 -17.83 13.30
CA HIS A 130 0.52 -17.38 13.36
C HIS A 130 0.43 -15.85 13.40
N GLY A 131 -0.46 -15.27 12.59
CA GLY A 131 -0.60 -13.82 12.48
C GLY A 131 0.56 -13.09 11.79
N ILE A 132 1.50 -13.83 11.19
CA ILE A 132 2.62 -13.30 10.42
C ILE A 132 2.26 -13.31 8.94
N HIS A 133 2.44 -12.14 8.30
CA HIS A 133 2.26 -11.97 6.86
C HIS A 133 3.62 -11.81 6.20
N MET A 134 4.00 -12.77 5.38
CA MET A 134 5.26 -12.74 4.65
C MET A 134 5.09 -11.97 3.34
N ALA A 135 5.97 -11.00 3.10
CA ALA A 135 5.89 -10.14 1.92
C ALA A 135 5.94 -10.94 0.61
N HIS A 136 6.73 -12.02 0.55
CA HIS A 136 6.87 -12.83 -0.66
C HIS A 136 5.56 -13.52 -1.09
N ASP A 137 4.62 -13.75 -0.16
CA ASP A 137 3.32 -14.36 -0.48
C ASP A 137 2.41 -13.39 -1.25
N TYR A 138 2.72 -12.10 -1.21
CA TYR A 138 1.91 -11.03 -1.83
C TYR A 138 2.66 -10.28 -2.92
N ARG A 139 3.79 -10.78 -3.36
CA ARG A 139 4.62 -10.11 -4.38
C ARG A 139 3.84 -9.90 -5.67
N TRP A 140 3.87 -8.65 -6.15
CA TRP A 140 3.19 -8.21 -7.36
C TRP A 140 4.13 -7.87 -8.49
#